data_ad56b7ae64d3466998bf9930cd1e8fe0
#
_entry.id   ad56b7ae64d3466998bf9930cd1e8fe0
#
_cell.length_a   1.000
_cell.length_b   1.000
_cell.length_c   1.000
_cell.angle_alpha   90.00
_cell.angle_beta   90.00
_cell.angle_gamma   90.00
#
_symmetry.space_group_name_H-M   'P 1'
#
loop_
_entity.id
_entity.type
_entity.pdbx_description
1 polymer ?
#
loop_
_entity_poly.entity_id
_entity_poly.type
_entity_poly.pdbx_seq_one_letter_code
_entity_poly.pdbx_strand_id
1 'polypeptide(L)'
;MTKKKRQALAITVILTVFIVKLFSETINQYLWNDRAAPHFYWSISGQILYYLIPVLAVLFIFHKADNVFSELGLNQDFFRGLSIAFIFTLPMFIGYYLLGQYNNEYSLIKNICFAFKDGFREEIFYRAFLFGQLFRQVKLGFIPAVAINGLIFGVSHLYQANNVGDSLGVFAVTFSGAIWFAWLYIEWNYNIWLPIFLHTLMNLYWDLFSTDKTAVGGLLLNLPRILTIAISVYVTIKMTKKYFGRPKIDRTNLLRQEN
;
A
#
# COMPACT_ATOMS: atom_id res chain seq x y z
N MET A 1 1.15 19.99 -17.36
CA MET A 1 2.47 20.25 -16.72
C MET A 1 3.56 20.21 -17.80
N THR A 2 4.55 21.14 -17.80
CA THR A 2 5.65 21.14 -18.78
C THR A 2 6.60 19.94 -18.56
N LYS A 3 7.38 19.55 -19.59
CA LYS A 3 8.37 18.44 -19.49
C LYS A 3 9.37 18.67 -18.35
N LYS A 4 9.89 19.91 -18.20
CA LYS A 4 10.82 20.26 -17.10
C LYS A 4 10.18 20.09 -15.72
N LYS A 5 8.91 20.51 -15.57
CA LYS A 5 8.18 20.38 -14.31
C LYS A 5 7.91 18.90 -13.96
N ARG A 6 7.62 18.05 -14.97
CA ARG A 6 7.47 16.59 -14.77
C ARG A 6 8.77 15.93 -14.32
N GLN A 7 9.90 16.30 -14.92
CA GLN A 7 11.21 15.79 -14.51
C GLN A 7 11.56 16.21 -13.08
N ALA A 8 11.35 17.50 -12.76
CA ALA A 8 11.57 17.98 -11.39
C ALA A 8 10.69 17.22 -10.37
N LEU A 9 9.40 17.01 -10.67
CA LEU A 9 8.49 16.25 -9.82
C LEU A 9 9.00 14.81 -9.64
N ALA A 10 9.41 14.12 -10.71
CA ALA A 10 9.91 12.76 -10.62
C ALA A 10 11.13 12.65 -9.69
N ILE A 11 12.11 13.55 -9.88
CA ILE A 11 13.32 13.59 -9.05
C ILE A 11 12.94 13.88 -7.59
N THR A 12 12.11 14.89 -7.34
CA THR A 12 11.70 15.28 -5.99
C THR A 12 10.95 14.16 -5.28
N VAL A 13 10.01 13.48 -5.95
CA VAL A 13 9.27 12.34 -5.39
C VAL A 13 10.21 11.21 -4.99
N ILE A 14 11.12 10.80 -5.88
CA ILE A 14 12.07 9.72 -5.62
C ILE A 14 13.02 10.11 -4.47
N LEU A 15 13.59 11.32 -4.49
CA LEU A 15 14.47 11.80 -3.42
C LEU A 15 13.74 11.87 -2.07
N THR A 16 12.50 12.35 -2.05
CA THR A 16 11.69 12.39 -0.81
C THR A 16 11.52 11.00 -0.24
N VAL A 17 11.18 10.02 -1.07
CA VAL A 17 11.04 8.62 -0.63
C VAL A 17 12.36 8.08 -0.06
N PHE A 18 13.47 8.34 -0.73
CA PHE A 18 14.79 7.93 -0.28
C PHE A 18 15.16 8.55 1.08
N ILE A 19 14.97 9.87 1.23
CA ILE A 19 15.26 10.59 2.47
C ILE A 19 14.39 10.08 3.63
N VAL A 20 13.08 9.97 3.41
CA VAL A 20 12.16 9.44 4.42
C VAL A 20 12.56 8.02 4.85
N LYS A 21 12.92 7.15 3.91
CA LYS A 21 13.36 5.79 4.23
C LYS A 21 14.72 5.75 4.95
N LEU A 22 15.67 6.59 4.55
CA LEU A 22 16.99 6.65 5.17
C LEU A 22 16.90 6.96 6.68
N PHE A 23 16.01 7.87 7.07
CA PHE A 23 15.83 8.26 8.45
C PHE A 23 14.73 7.49 9.19
N SER A 24 14.02 6.56 8.52
CA SER A 24 12.86 5.87 9.08
C SER A 24 13.20 5.03 10.31
N GLU A 25 14.34 4.34 10.32
CA GLU A 25 14.76 3.52 11.47
C GLU A 25 15.03 4.39 12.71
N THR A 26 15.80 5.48 12.54
CA THR A 26 16.09 6.42 13.63
C THR A 26 14.78 7.03 14.17
N ILE A 27 13.90 7.48 13.29
CA ILE A 27 12.62 8.08 13.70
C ILE A 27 11.73 7.04 14.40
N ASN A 28 11.68 5.80 13.90
CA ASN A 28 10.91 4.74 14.55
C ASN A 28 11.43 4.41 15.95
N GLN A 29 12.73 4.47 16.20
CA GLN A 29 13.30 4.31 17.55
C GLN A 29 12.79 5.40 18.50
N TYR A 30 12.72 6.65 18.07
CA TYR A 30 12.17 7.76 18.87
C TYR A 30 10.65 7.69 19.04
N LEU A 31 9.94 7.23 18.03
CA LEU A 31 8.47 7.16 18.03
C LEU A 31 7.94 5.86 18.64
N TRP A 32 8.79 4.95 19.03
CA TRP A 32 8.46 3.63 19.59
C TRP A 32 7.37 2.88 18.81
N ASN A 33 7.80 1.90 18.04
CA ASN A 33 6.88 1.04 17.28
C ASN A 33 6.39 -0.17 18.11
N ASP A 34 6.21 0.01 19.40
CA ASP A 34 5.80 -1.05 20.33
C ASP A 34 4.32 -0.91 20.69
N ARG A 35 3.55 -1.99 20.44
CA ARG A 35 2.12 -2.09 20.84
C ARG A 35 1.92 -2.00 22.34
N ALA A 36 2.92 -2.35 23.15
CA ALA A 36 2.91 -2.25 24.60
C ALA A 36 3.32 -0.88 25.15
N ALA A 37 3.84 0.02 24.29
CA ALA A 37 4.35 1.32 24.72
C ALA A 37 3.30 2.15 25.47
N PRO A 38 3.70 2.86 26.55
CA PRO A 38 2.77 3.71 27.33
C PRO A 38 2.19 4.86 26.51
N HIS A 39 2.91 5.32 25.48
CA HIS A 39 2.50 6.39 24.57
C HIS A 39 2.00 5.85 23.21
N PHE A 40 1.28 4.75 23.21
CA PHE A 40 0.80 4.04 22.06
C PHE A 40 0.17 4.93 20.96
N TYR A 41 -0.82 5.76 21.32
CA TYR A 41 -1.48 6.63 20.34
C TYR A 41 -0.58 7.74 19.80
N TRP A 42 0.34 8.24 20.63
CA TRP A 42 1.35 9.18 20.20
C TRP A 42 2.32 8.58 19.19
N SER A 43 2.75 7.34 19.43
CA SER A 43 3.59 6.60 18.51
C SER A 43 2.94 6.40 17.14
N ILE A 44 1.64 6.01 17.13
CA ILE A 44 0.88 5.84 15.89
C ILE A 44 0.77 7.16 15.11
N SER A 45 0.31 8.22 15.76
CA SER A 45 0.15 9.52 15.12
C SER A 45 1.48 10.11 14.63
N GLY A 46 2.53 10.00 15.41
CA GLY A 46 3.86 10.44 15.05
C GLY A 46 4.42 9.74 13.82
N GLN A 47 4.23 8.41 13.71
CA GLN A 47 4.63 7.65 12.54
C GLN A 47 3.84 8.04 11.29
N ILE A 48 2.53 8.23 11.39
CA ILE A 48 1.71 8.72 10.27
C ILE A 48 2.21 10.09 9.80
N LEU A 49 2.40 11.04 10.73
CA LEU A 49 2.83 12.40 10.41
C LEU A 49 4.23 12.43 9.79
N TYR A 50 5.15 11.60 10.26
CA TYR A 50 6.49 11.51 9.70
C TYR A 50 6.51 11.22 8.19
N TYR A 51 5.62 10.33 7.73
CA TYR A 51 5.49 10.03 6.30
C TYR A 51 4.61 11.05 5.57
N LEU A 52 3.56 11.55 6.20
CA LEU A 52 2.57 12.43 5.56
C LEU A 52 3.11 13.84 5.32
N ILE A 53 3.87 14.42 6.26
CA ILE A 53 4.39 15.79 6.14
C ILE A 53 5.25 15.99 4.88
N PRO A 54 6.27 15.17 4.59
CA PRO A 54 7.06 15.31 3.35
C PRO A 54 6.22 15.12 2.09
N VAL A 55 5.27 14.19 2.10
CA VAL A 55 4.32 13.98 0.99
C VAL A 55 3.53 15.24 0.71
N LEU A 56 2.92 15.83 1.73
CA LEU A 56 2.13 17.06 1.60
C LEU A 56 3.01 18.22 1.14
N ALA A 57 4.23 18.37 1.68
CA ALA A 57 5.16 19.43 1.25
C ALA A 57 5.44 19.37 -0.26
N VAL A 58 5.76 18.18 -0.79
CA VAL A 58 5.98 18.02 -2.23
C VAL A 58 4.72 18.30 -3.03
N LEU A 59 3.56 17.81 -2.59
CA LEU A 59 2.30 18.03 -3.30
C LEU A 59 1.92 19.52 -3.35
N PHE A 60 2.10 20.27 -2.27
CA PHE A 60 1.86 21.73 -2.25
C PHE A 60 2.82 22.51 -3.14
N ILE A 61 4.06 22.04 -3.34
CA ILE A 61 5.02 22.67 -4.27
C ILE A 61 4.61 22.46 -5.73
N PHE A 62 4.11 21.27 -6.07
CA PHE A 62 3.87 20.91 -7.47
C PHE A 62 2.43 21.06 -7.93
N HIS A 63 1.46 21.08 -7.01
CA HIS A 63 0.03 21.13 -7.29
C HIS A 63 -0.63 22.33 -6.59
N LYS A 64 -1.84 22.67 -7.04
CA LYS A 64 -2.70 23.62 -6.32
C LYS A 64 -3.20 22.99 -5.02
N ALA A 65 -3.33 23.79 -3.97
CA ALA A 65 -3.76 23.32 -2.66
C ALA A 65 -5.10 22.53 -2.73
N ASP A 66 -6.05 23.00 -3.50
CA ASP A 66 -7.37 22.37 -3.68
C ASP A 66 -7.31 20.97 -4.30
N ASN A 67 -6.21 20.63 -4.97
CA ASN A 67 -6.04 19.37 -5.65
C ASN A 67 -5.30 18.31 -4.82
N VAL A 68 -4.69 18.67 -3.68
CA VAL A 68 -3.83 17.75 -2.91
C VAL A 68 -4.58 16.49 -2.46
N PHE A 69 -5.81 16.63 -1.96
CA PHE A 69 -6.63 15.48 -1.56
C PHE A 69 -7.00 14.59 -2.75
N SER A 70 -7.27 15.17 -3.91
CA SER A 70 -7.57 14.43 -5.14
C SER A 70 -6.33 13.76 -5.73
N GLU A 71 -5.15 14.35 -5.58
CA GLU A 71 -3.88 13.74 -5.96
C GLU A 71 -3.56 12.49 -5.14
N LEU A 72 -3.95 12.49 -3.87
CA LEU A 72 -3.84 11.33 -3.00
C LEU A 72 -5.00 10.34 -3.16
N GLY A 73 -6.09 10.70 -3.84
CA GLY A 73 -7.29 9.87 -3.98
C GLY A 73 -8.15 9.81 -2.69
N LEU A 74 -7.89 10.71 -1.73
CA LEU A 74 -8.62 10.80 -0.47
C LEU A 74 -10.03 11.39 -0.61
N ASN A 75 -10.29 12.11 -1.70
CA ASN A 75 -11.60 12.63 -2.06
C ASN A 75 -12.55 11.58 -2.66
N GLN A 76 -12.09 10.35 -2.87
CA GLN A 76 -12.91 9.24 -3.35
C GLN A 76 -13.79 8.67 -2.24
N ASP A 77 -14.76 7.86 -2.63
CA ASP A 77 -15.76 7.29 -1.71
C ASP A 77 -15.11 6.31 -0.72
N PHE A 78 -15.06 6.73 0.54
CA PHE A 78 -14.54 5.99 1.68
C PHE A 78 -15.30 4.68 1.93
N PHE A 79 -16.62 4.74 1.97
CA PHE A 79 -17.45 3.56 2.28
C PHE A 79 -17.40 2.53 1.16
N ARG A 80 -17.32 2.98 -0.08
CA ARG A 80 -17.10 2.09 -1.23
C ARG A 80 -15.76 1.38 -1.11
N GLY A 81 -14.69 2.09 -0.78
CA GLY A 81 -13.37 1.51 -0.57
C GLY A 81 -13.38 0.46 0.54
N LEU A 82 -13.97 0.79 1.69
CA LEU A 82 -14.11 -0.11 2.84
C LEU A 82 -14.92 -1.37 2.50
N SER A 83 -16.10 -1.20 1.90
CA SER A 83 -16.99 -2.32 1.58
C SER A 83 -16.37 -3.30 0.59
N ILE A 84 -15.70 -2.80 -0.43
CA ILE A 84 -15.03 -3.63 -1.44
C ILE A 84 -13.84 -4.36 -0.81
N ALA A 85 -13.01 -3.67 -0.03
CA ALA A 85 -11.90 -4.29 0.69
C ALA A 85 -12.38 -5.41 1.63
N PHE A 86 -13.45 -5.18 2.37
CA PHE A 86 -14.07 -6.18 3.24
C PHE A 86 -14.50 -7.42 2.46
N ILE A 87 -15.25 -7.22 1.35
CA ILE A 87 -15.71 -8.34 0.50
C ILE A 87 -14.52 -9.12 -0.07
N PHE A 88 -13.48 -8.42 -0.55
CA PHE A 88 -12.30 -9.08 -1.11
C PHE A 88 -11.53 -9.90 -0.08
N THR A 89 -11.48 -9.44 1.17
CA THR A 89 -10.72 -10.10 2.23
C THR A 89 -11.50 -11.18 2.99
N LEU A 90 -12.80 -11.39 2.70
CA LEU A 90 -13.60 -12.45 3.32
C LEU A 90 -12.95 -13.86 3.23
N PRO A 91 -12.40 -14.29 2.08
CA PRO A 91 -11.74 -15.60 2.02
C PRO A 91 -10.56 -15.72 2.98
N MET A 92 -9.77 -14.63 3.12
CA MET A 92 -8.65 -14.59 4.03
C MET A 92 -9.11 -14.62 5.50
N PHE A 93 -10.13 -13.84 5.86
CA PHE A 93 -10.72 -13.86 7.19
C PHE A 93 -11.23 -15.26 7.56
N ILE A 94 -12.08 -15.86 6.70
CA ILE A 94 -12.68 -17.17 6.95
C ILE A 94 -11.59 -18.25 7.02
N GLY A 95 -10.65 -18.25 6.08
CA GLY A 95 -9.57 -19.23 6.03
C GLY A 95 -8.66 -19.15 7.26
N TYR A 96 -8.29 -17.95 7.70
CA TYR A 96 -7.46 -17.79 8.89
C TYR A 96 -8.21 -18.10 10.19
N TYR A 97 -9.50 -17.78 10.27
CA TYR A 97 -10.36 -18.19 11.39
C TYR A 97 -10.43 -19.71 11.53
N LEU A 98 -10.49 -20.45 10.40
CA LEU A 98 -10.59 -21.91 10.41
C LEU A 98 -9.25 -22.64 10.59
N LEU A 99 -8.16 -22.04 10.10
CA LEU A 99 -6.85 -22.71 10.00
C LEU A 99 -5.79 -22.13 10.92
N GLY A 100 -5.94 -20.90 11.37
CA GLY A 100 -4.99 -20.18 12.21
C GLY A 100 -5.27 -20.37 13.71
N GLN A 101 -4.39 -19.81 14.52
CA GLN A 101 -4.54 -19.77 15.97
C GLN A 101 -4.79 -18.32 16.41
N TYR A 102 -5.88 -18.11 17.14
CA TYR A 102 -6.20 -16.77 17.63
C TYR A 102 -5.12 -16.24 18.58
N ASN A 103 -4.63 -15.05 18.31
CA ASN A 103 -3.60 -14.36 19.08
C ASN A 103 -4.23 -13.39 20.09
N ASN A 104 -4.02 -13.66 21.39
CA ASN A 104 -4.53 -12.85 22.51
C ASN A 104 -3.50 -11.87 23.07
N GLU A 105 -2.31 -11.77 22.46
CA GLU A 105 -1.21 -10.98 23.01
C GLU A 105 -1.57 -9.50 23.18
N TYR A 106 -2.35 -8.98 22.22
CA TYR A 106 -2.78 -7.58 22.25
C TYR A 106 -4.29 -7.45 22.13
N SER A 107 -4.84 -6.34 22.68
CA SER A 107 -6.26 -6.07 22.51
C SER A 107 -6.62 -5.85 21.04
N LEU A 108 -7.85 -6.23 20.66
CA LEU A 108 -8.37 -6.03 19.30
C LEU A 108 -8.23 -4.58 18.82
N ILE A 109 -8.47 -3.59 19.71
CA ILE A 109 -8.34 -2.16 19.38
C ILE A 109 -6.90 -1.84 18.99
N LYS A 110 -5.91 -2.33 19.75
CA LYS A 110 -4.49 -2.10 19.42
C LYS A 110 -4.12 -2.72 18.09
N ASN A 111 -4.56 -3.95 17.81
CA ASN A 111 -4.32 -4.61 16.53
C ASN A 111 -4.94 -3.84 15.37
N ILE A 112 -6.19 -3.36 15.50
CA ILE A 112 -6.85 -2.51 14.48
C ILE A 112 -6.05 -1.22 14.25
N CYS A 113 -5.63 -0.54 15.32
CA CYS A 113 -4.87 0.70 15.21
C CYS A 113 -3.53 0.51 14.50
N PHE A 114 -2.79 -0.57 14.79
CA PHE A 114 -1.52 -0.86 14.10
C PHE A 114 -1.74 -1.23 12.65
N ALA A 115 -2.68 -2.12 12.37
CA ALA A 115 -2.99 -2.52 11.01
C ALA A 115 -3.44 -1.31 10.16
N PHE A 116 -4.27 -0.42 10.72
CA PHE A 116 -4.70 0.81 10.05
C PHE A 116 -3.53 1.80 9.85
N LYS A 117 -2.70 1.99 10.88
CA LYS A 117 -1.50 2.84 10.76
C LYS A 117 -0.62 2.40 9.59
N ASP A 118 -0.33 1.11 9.49
CA ASP A 118 0.53 0.59 8.43
C ASP A 118 -0.16 0.67 7.07
N GLY A 119 -1.41 0.23 6.97
CA GLY A 119 -2.18 0.34 5.73
C GLY A 119 -2.33 1.79 5.25
N PHE A 120 -2.70 2.71 6.12
CA PHE A 120 -2.84 4.13 5.76
C PHE A 120 -1.51 4.76 5.34
N ARG A 121 -0.49 4.64 6.20
CA ARG A 121 0.83 5.22 5.97
C ARG A 121 1.45 4.72 4.66
N GLU A 122 1.44 3.40 4.45
CA GLU A 122 2.11 2.79 3.31
C GLU A 122 1.36 3.01 2.01
N GLU A 123 0.03 2.95 2.01
CA GLU A 123 -0.72 3.18 0.78
C GLU A 123 -0.69 4.65 0.36
N ILE A 124 -0.73 5.61 1.29
CA ILE A 124 -0.51 7.02 0.96
C ILE A 124 0.89 7.24 0.39
N PHE A 125 1.92 6.69 1.03
CA PHE A 125 3.31 6.93 0.67
C PHE A 125 3.72 6.23 -0.63
N TYR A 126 3.38 4.96 -0.77
CA TYR A 126 3.82 4.18 -1.92
C TYR A 126 2.83 4.24 -3.09
N ARG A 127 1.51 4.13 -2.86
CA ARG A 127 0.53 4.05 -3.96
C ARG A 127 0.06 5.41 -4.40
N ALA A 128 -0.35 6.28 -3.49
CA ALA A 128 -0.83 7.61 -3.89
C ALA A 128 0.32 8.55 -4.27
N PHE A 129 1.39 8.61 -3.46
CA PHE A 129 2.49 9.53 -3.68
C PHE A 129 3.52 8.97 -4.66
N LEU A 130 4.30 7.93 -4.31
CA LEU A 130 5.38 7.46 -5.18
C LEU A 130 4.84 6.99 -6.54
N PHE A 131 4.05 5.93 -6.55
CA PHE A 131 3.51 5.38 -7.78
C PHE A 131 2.54 6.35 -8.47
N GLY A 132 1.62 6.95 -7.71
CA GLY A 132 0.58 7.83 -8.24
C GLY A 132 1.15 9.06 -8.93
N GLN A 133 2.15 9.74 -8.36
CA GLN A 133 2.78 10.89 -9.00
C GLN A 133 3.59 10.48 -10.23
N LEU A 134 4.35 9.38 -10.16
CA LEU A 134 5.11 8.89 -11.33
C LEU A 134 4.18 8.47 -12.48
N PHE A 135 3.12 7.76 -12.19
CA PHE A 135 2.18 7.31 -13.21
C PHE A 135 1.28 8.44 -13.71
N ARG A 136 0.55 9.15 -12.81
CA ARG A 136 -0.50 10.12 -13.19
C ARG A 136 0.07 11.43 -13.69
N GLN A 137 1.12 11.96 -13.06
CA GLN A 137 1.59 13.32 -13.27
C GLN A 137 2.87 13.39 -14.13
N VAL A 138 3.85 12.51 -13.83
CA VAL A 138 5.06 12.39 -14.63
C VAL A 138 4.78 11.71 -15.97
N LYS A 139 3.69 10.94 -16.06
CA LYS A 139 3.30 10.18 -17.25
C LYS A 139 4.26 9.04 -17.60
N LEU A 140 4.89 8.44 -16.61
CA LEU A 140 5.51 7.14 -16.80
C LEU A 140 4.42 6.10 -17.13
N GLY A 141 4.78 5.09 -17.91
CA GLY A 141 3.91 3.94 -18.08
C GLY A 141 3.74 3.14 -16.80
N PHE A 142 2.75 2.25 -16.78
CA PHE A 142 2.46 1.41 -15.62
C PHE A 142 3.68 0.59 -15.18
N ILE A 143 4.32 -0.12 -16.12
CA ILE A 143 5.47 -1.00 -15.82
C ILE A 143 6.63 -0.24 -15.18
N PRO A 144 7.18 0.85 -15.76
CA PRO A 144 8.28 1.55 -15.11
C PRO A 144 7.88 2.21 -13.78
N ALA A 145 6.67 2.74 -13.66
CA ALA A 145 6.20 3.35 -12.41
C ALA A 145 6.04 2.30 -11.29
N VAL A 146 5.44 1.15 -11.60
CA VAL A 146 5.24 0.09 -10.61
C VAL A 146 6.52 -0.66 -10.29
N ALA A 147 7.46 -0.77 -11.24
CA ALA A 147 8.78 -1.36 -10.97
C ALA A 147 9.57 -0.52 -9.95
N ILE A 148 9.62 0.80 -10.12
CA ILE A 148 10.26 1.70 -9.14
C ILE A 148 9.58 1.55 -7.77
N ASN A 149 8.26 1.61 -7.72
CA ASN A 149 7.51 1.47 -6.48
C ASN A 149 7.73 0.11 -5.83
N GLY A 150 7.63 -0.98 -6.58
CA GLY A 150 7.77 -2.35 -6.09
C GLY A 150 9.18 -2.66 -5.60
N LEU A 151 10.22 -2.18 -6.31
CA LEU A 151 11.61 -2.32 -5.88
C LEU A 151 11.85 -1.66 -4.53
N ILE A 152 11.46 -0.40 -4.39
CA ILE A 152 11.64 0.34 -3.13
C ILE A 152 10.82 -0.31 -2.01
N PHE A 153 9.57 -0.70 -2.27
CA PHE A 153 8.69 -1.35 -1.31
C PHE A 153 9.25 -2.72 -0.89
N GLY A 154 9.66 -3.55 -1.85
CA GLY A 154 10.23 -4.87 -1.58
C GLY A 154 11.51 -4.82 -0.76
N VAL A 155 12.45 -3.94 -1.14
CA VAL A 155 13.70 -3.73 -0.37
C VAL A 155 13.40 -3.23 1.04
N SER A 156 12.41 -2.36 1.21
CA SER A 156 12.07 -1.83 2.53
C SER A 156 11.45 -2.86 3.49
N HIS A 157 11.14 -4.07 3.03
CA HIS A 157 10.61 -5.16 3.84
C HIS A 157 11.62 -6.25 4.18
N LEU A 158 12.85 -6.15 3.65
CA LEU A 158 13.90 -7.17 3.87
C LEU A 158 14.32 -7.32 5.34
N TYR A 159 13.99 -6.35 6.20
CA TYR A 159 14.19 -6.45 7.66
C TYR A 159 13.44 -7.63 8.30
N GLN A 160 12.42 -8.19 7.62
CA GLN A 160 11.68 -9.36 8.09
C GLN A 160 12.43 -10.68 7.86
N ALA A 161 13.45 -10.68 7.02
CA ALA A 161 14.15 -11.88 6.61
C ALA A 161 15.31 -12.23 7.56
N ASN A 162 15.49 -13.52 7.84
CA ASN A 162 16.56 -14.01 8.67
C ASN A 162 17.74 -14.62 7.88
N ASN A 163 17.51 -14.93 6.60
CA ASN A 163 18.50 -15.52 5.71
C ASN A 163 18.22 -15.13 4.25
N VAL A 164 19.08 -15.54 3.31
CA VAL A 164 18.97 -15.18 1.88
C VAL A 164 17.69 -15.77 1.25
N GLY A 165 17.29 -16.98 1.61
CA GLY A 165 16.07 -17.61 1.11
C GLY A 165 14.83 -16.83 1.54
N ASP A 166 14.75 -16.47 2.84
CA ASP A 166 13.68 -15.62 3.37
C ASP A 166 13.67 -14.26 2.67
N SER A 167 14.86 -13.67 2.41
CA SER A 167 14.98 -12.38 1.73
C SER A 167 14.37 -12.41 0.33
N LEU A 168 14.64 -13.46 -0.45
CA LEU A 168 14.03 -13.64 -1.76
C LEU A 168 12.52 -13.82 -1.68
N GLY A 169 12.04 -14.61 -0.72
CA GLY A 169 10.61 -14.83 -0.49
C GLY A 169 9.88 -13.54 -0.08
N VAL A 170 10.40 -12.82 0.92
CA VAL A 170 9.85 -11.54 1.39
C VAL A 170 9.83 -10.52 0.25
N PHE A 171 10.94 -10.38 -0.48
CA PHE A 171 11.00 -9.48 -1.63
C PHE A 171 9.98 -9.85 -2.70
N ALA A 172 9.90 -11.10 -3.10
CA ALA A 172 8.97 -11.55 -4.15
C ALA A 172 7.51 -11.30 -3.77
N VAL A 173 7.12 -11.60 -2.53
CA VAL A 173 5.76 -11.39 -2.05
C VAL A 173 5.42 -9.91 -1.96
N THR A 174 6.29 -9.09 -1.37
CA THR A 174 6.03 -7.65 -1.19
C THR A 174 6.09 -6.89 -2.51
N PHE A 175 7.03 -7.23 -3.41
CA PHE A 175 7.09 -6.68 -4.77
C PHE A 175 5.83 -7.01 -5.58
N SER A 176 5.38 -8.27 -5.56
CA SER A 176 4.15 -8.70 -6.25
C SER A 176 2.91 -8.02 -5.66
N GLY A 177 2.86 -7.90 -4.33
CA GLY A 177 1.83 -7.13 -3.62
C GLY A 177 1.80 -5.67 -4.05
N ALA A 178 2.97 -5.04 -4.21
CA ALA A 178 3.05 -3.66 -4.69
C ALA A 178 2.46 -3.47 -6.09
N ILE A 179 2.68 -4.43 -7.00
CA ILE A 179 2.08 -4.42 -8.35
C ILE A 179 0.55 -4.54 -8.25
N TRP A 180 0.06 -5.51 -7.48
CA TRP A 180 -1.36 -5.77 -7.33
C TRP A 180 -2.11 -4.56 -6.74
N PHE A 181 -1.61 -3.98 -5.66
CA PHE A 181 -2.21 -2.80 -5.02
C PHE A 181 -2.21 -1.56 -5.94
N ALA A 182 -1.10 -1.32 -6.66
CA ALA A 182 -1.02 -0.23 -7.63
C ALA A 182 -2.03 -0.40 -8.77
N TRP A 183 -2.20 -1.63 -9.26
CA TRP A 183 -3.19 -1.95 -10.26
C TRP A 183 -4.62 -1.74 -9.75
N LEU A 184 -4.98 -2.24 -8.57
CA LEU A 184 -6.27 -1.98 -7.94
C LEU A 184 -6.54 -0.48 -7.77
N TYR A 185 -5.55 0.28 -7.30
CA TYR A 185 -5.67 1.72 -7.14
C TYR A 185 -6.09 2.43 -8.44
N ILE A 186 -5.50 2.05 -9.58
CA ILE A 186 -5.87 2.61 -10.88
C ILE A 186 -7.24 2.14 -11.33
N GLU A 187 -7.50 0.84 -11.31
CA GLU A 187 -8.73 0.26 -11.83
C GLU A 187 -9.97 0.75 -11.07
N TRP A 188 -9.85 1.05 -9.78
CA TRP A 188 -10.90 1.62 -8.94
C TRP A 188 -10.89 3.15 -8.88
N ASN A 189 -10.45 3.78 -9.97
CA ASN A 189 -10.50 5.24 -10.18
C ASN A 189 -9.70 6.05 -9.16
N TYR A 190 -8.52 5.54 -8.82
CA TYR A 190 -7.62 6.16 -7.82
C TYR A 190 -8.27 6.29 -6.43
N ASN A 191 -9.22 5.42 -6.10
CA ASN A 191 -9.76 5.35 -4.76
C ASN A 191 -8.72 4.73 -3.82
N ILE A 192 -8.02 5.58 -3.07
CA ILE A 192 -6.97 5.12 -2.15
C ILE A 192 -7.52 4.38 -0.93
N TRP A 193 -8.80 4.60 -0.60
CA TRP A 193 -9.43 3.91 0.52
C TRP A 193 -9.52 2.39 0.31
N LEU A 194 -9.67 1.95 -0.95
CA LEU A 194 -9.68 0.52 -1.25
C LEU A 194 -8.34 -0.15 -0.88
N PRO A 195 -7.17 0.24 -1.38
CA PRO A 195 -5.91 -0.36 -0.97
C PRO A 195 -5.60 -0.12 0.51
N ILE A 196 -5.95 1.03 1.11
CA ILE A 196 -5.77 1.27 2.56
C ILE A 196 -6.52 0.20 3.37
N PHE A 197 -7.81 0.01 3.12
CA PHE A 197 -8.60 -0.96 3.89
C PHE A 197 -8.25 -2.41 3.54
N LEU A 198 -7.92 -2.70 2.29
CA LEU A 198 -7.46 -4.02 1.89
C LEU A 198 -6.18 -4.41 2.65
N HIS A 199 -5.20 -3.51 2.69
CA HIS A 199 -3.96 -3.68 3.45
C HIS A 199 -4.23 -3.80 4.96
N THR A 200 -5.01 -2.89 5.51
CA THR A 200 -5.41 -2.90 6.92
C THR A 200 -6.04 -4.22 7.32
N LEU A 201 -7.02 -4.71 6.57
CA LEU A 201 -7.74 -5.95 6.89
C LEU A 201 -6.84 -7.18 6.73
N MET A 202 -5.99 -7.21 5.70
CA MET A 202 -5.04 -8.30 5.52
C MET A 202 -4.03 -8.38 6.67
N ASN A 203 -3.45 -7.25 7.10
CA ASN A 203 -2.54 -7.20 8.24
C ASN A 203 -3.27 -7.56 9.55
N LEU A 204 -4.49 -7.03 9.75
CA LEU A 204 -5.29 -7.34 10.93
C LEU A 204 -5.55 -8.84 11.06
N TYR A 205 -5.98 -9.49 9.98
CA TYR A 205 -6.25 -10.94 10.00
C TYR A 205 -4.96 -11.75 10.18
N TRP A 206 -3.85 -11.29 9.57
CA TRP A 206 -2.54 -11.91 9.74
C TRP A 206 -2.10 -11.91 11.19
N ASP A 207 -2.21 -10.78 11.86
CA ASP A 207 -1.83 -10.62 13.27
C ASP A 207 -2.78 -11.35 14.23
N LEU A 208 -4.10 -11.26 14.00
CA LEU A 208 -5.11 -11.87 14.87
C LEU A 208 -5.05 -13.39 14.88
N PHE A 209 -4.61 -14.02 13.80
CA PHE A 209 -4.56 -15.47 13.67
C PHE A 209 -3.13 -16.03 13.67
N SER A 210 -2.15 -15.24 14.12
CA SER A 210 -0.73 -15.66 14.29
C SER A 210 -0.21 -16.47 13.10
N THR A 211 -0.42 -15.98 11.89
CA THR A 211 -0.15 -16.77 10.67
C THR A 211 1.34 -17.01 10.44
N ASP A 212 2.17 -15.98 10.62
CA ASP A 212 3.63 -16.05 10.50
C ASP A 212 4.28 -14.76 11.00
N LYS A 213 5.61 -14.79 11.22
CA LYS A 213 6.44 -13.62 11.56
C LYS A 213 6.90 -12.83 10.33
N THR A 214 6.83 -13.42 9.15
CA THR A 214 7.28 -12.81 7.88
C THR A 214 6.13 -12.70 6.89
N ALA A 215 6.28 -11.84 5.88
CA ALA A 215 5.29 -11.70 4.81
C ALA A 215 5.12 -12.98 3.94
N VAL A 216 6.03 -13.95 4.04
CA VAL A 216 5.99 -15.18 3.24
C VAL A 216 4.84 -16.09 3.69
N GLY A 217 4.75 -16.36 4.99
CA GLY A 217 3.73 -17.22 5.56
C GLY A 217 3.88 -18.71 5.25
N GLY A 218 3.11 -19.54 5.96
CA GLY A 218 3.04 -20.98 5.71
C GLY A 218 2.22 -21.32 4.46
N LEU A 219 2.53 -22.48 3.84
CA LEU A 219 1.86 -22.91 2.59
C LEU A 219 0.33 -22.96 2.72
N LEU A 220 -0.18 -23.57 3.77
CA LEU A 220 -1.62 -23.74 3.99
C LEU A 220 -2.33 -22.39 4.21
N LEU A 221 -1.71 -21.49 4.98
CA LEU A 221 -2.26 -20.17 5.29
C LEU A 221 -2.13 -19.18 4.12
N ASN A 222 -1.31 -19.51 3.11
CA ASN A 222 -1.28 -18.75 1.86
C ASN A 222 -2.47 -19.02 0.93
N LEU A 223 -3.17 -20.16 1.06
CA LEU A 223 -4.32 -20.48 0.21
C LEU A 223 -5.44 -19.44 0.31
N PRO A 224 -5.93 -19.05 1.51
CA PRO A 224 -6.92 -17.98 1.64
C PRO A 224 -6.44 -16.62 1.09
N ARG A 225 -5.15 -16.30 1.25
CA ARG A 225 -4.55 -15.08 0.69
C ARG A 225 -4.56 -15.09 -0.84
N ILE A 226 -4.15 -16.19 -1.45
CA ILE A 226 -4.20 -16.38 -2.91
C ILE A 226 -5.64 -16.28 -3.42
N LEU A 227 -6.60 -16.86 -2.71
CA LEU A 227 -8.01 -16.77 -3.08
C LEU A 227 -8.53 -15.32 -2.98
N THR A 228 -8.14 -14.57 -1.96
CA THR A 228 -8.43 -13.13 -1.84
C THR A 228 -7.88 -12.35 -3.05
N ILE A 229 -6.64 -12.60 -3.45
CA ILE A 229 -6.03 -11.96 -4.62
C ILE A 229 -6.79 -12.34 -5.89
N ALA A 230 -7.04 -13.63 -6.11
CA ALA A 230 -7.73 -14.14 -7.31
C ALA A 230 -9.14 -13.54 -7.45
N ILE A 231 -9.93 -13.50 -6.37
CA ILE A 231 -11.27 -12.92 -6.36
C ILE A 231 -11.21 -11.41 -6.64
N SER A 232 -10.29 -10.69 -5.99
CA SER A 232 -10.16 -9.25 -6.22
C SER A 232 -9.80 -8.92 -7.67
N VAL A 233 -8.90 -9.70 -8.28
CA VAL A 233 -8.53 -9.56 -9.70
C VAL A 233 -9.73 -9.88 -10.60
N TYR A 234 -10.38 -11.00 -10.38
CA TYR A 234 -11.53 -11.41 -11.19
C TYR A 234 -12.67 -10.38 -11.15
N VAL A 235 -13.05 -9.96 -9.94
CA VAL A 235 -14.13 -8.99 -9.74
C VAL A 235 -13.76 -7.64 -10.36
N THR A 236 -12.53 -7.17 -10.14
CA THR A 236 -12.07 -5.90 -10.71
C THR A 236 -12.12 -5.92 -12.23
N ILE A 237 -11.62 -6.98 -12.90
CA ILE A 237 -11.70 -7.10 -14.37
C ILE A 237 -13.15 -7.10 -14.85
N LYS A 238 -14.05 -7.80 -14.16
CA LYS A 238 -15.48 -7.82 -14.49
C LYS A 238 -16.12 -6.44 -14.35
N MET A 239 -15.82 -5.76 -13.24
CA MET A 239 -16.37 -4.43 -12.93
C MET A 239 -15.88 -3.37 -13.92
N THR A 240 -14.57 -3.34 -14.21
CA THR A 240 -14.01 -2.37 -15.16
C THR A 240 -14.55 -2.56 -16.58
N LYS A 241 -14.67 -3.80 -17.03
CA LYS A 241 -15.35 -4.09 -18.33
C LYS A 241 -16.80 -3.63 -18.36
N LYS A 242 -17.56 -3.87 -17.27
CA LYS A 242 -18.96 -3.48 -17.17
C LYS A 242 -19.17 -1.96 -17.16
N TYR A 243 -18.38 -1.22 -16.38
CA TYR A 243 -18.59 0.21 -16.17
C TYR A 243 -17.81 1.11 -17.12
N PHE A 244 -16.65 0.66 -17.62
CA PHE A 244 -15.76 1.45 -18.48
C PHE A 244 -15.51 0.84 -19.86
N GLY A 245 -16.12 -0.31 -20.16
CA GLY A 245 -15.95 -1.05 -21.42
C GLY A 245 -14.60 -1.77 -21.54
N ARG A 246 -13.57 -1.36 -20.79
CA ARG A 246 -12.22 -1.93 -20.78
C ARG A 246 -11.49 -1.64 -19.47
N PRO A 247 -10.45 -2.40 -19.13
CA PRO A 247 -9.52 -2.05 -18.07
C PRO A 247 -8.83 -0.71 -18.35
N LYS A 248 -8.49 0.02 -17.30
CA LYS A 248 -7.75 1.30 -17.39
C LYS A 248 -6.29 1.12 -17.77
N ILE A 249 -5.70 0.00 -17.34
CA ILE A 249 -4.36 -0.39 -17.77
C ILE A 249 -4.49 -1.21 -19.04
N ASP A 250 -3.97 -0.67 -20.14
CA ASP A 250 -3.95 -1.29 -21.45
C ASP A 250 -2.61 -1.02 -22.19
N ARG A 251 -2.49 -1.48 -23.43
CA ARG A 251 -1.25 -1.36 -24.21
C ARG A 251 -0.79 0.09 -24.41
N THR A 252 -1.68 1.07 -24.33
CA THR A 252 -1.37 2.49 -24.58
C THR A 252 -0.66 3.16 -23.41
N ASN A 253 -0.73 2.58 -22.21
CA ASN A 253 -0.16 3.14 -20.99
C ASN A 253 0.77 2.18 -20.21
N LEU A 254 1.13 1.02 -20.81
CA LEU A 254 2.02 0.07 -20.14
C LEU A 254 3.45 0.60 -19.99
N LEU A 255 4.08 1.07 -21.05
CA LEU A 255 5.48 1.50 -21.05
C LEU A 255 5.63 3.02 -20.95
N ARG A 256 4.75 3.76 -21.59
CA ARG A 256 4.71 5.21 -21.60
C ARG A 256 3.29 5.67 -21.84
N GLN A 257 2.86 6.74 -21.17
CA GLN A 257 1.59 7.38 -21.50
C GLN A 257 1.83 8.41 -22.61
N GLU A 258 1.07 8.31 -23.68
CA GLU A 258 1.03 9.33 -24.71
C GLU A 258 0.38 10.61 -24.14
N ASN A 259 0.90 11.77 -24.53
CA ASN A 259 0.44 13.08 -24.05
C ASN A 259 -0.93 13.43 -24.59
#